data_f4c6fe9ef1a500b00458953aebec8712
#
_entry.id   f4c6fe9ef1a500b00458953aebec8712
#
_cell.length_a   1.000
_cell.length_b   1.000
_cell.length_c   1.000
_cell.angle_alpha   90.00
_cell.angle_beta   90.00
_cell.angle_gamma   90.00
#
_symmetry.space_group_name_H-M   'P 1'
#
loop_
_entity.id
_entity.type
_entity.pdbx_description
1 polymer ?
#
loop_
_entity_poly.entity_id
_entity_poly.type
_entity_poly.pdbx_seq_one_letter_code
_entity_poly.pdbx_strand_id
1 'polypeptide(L)'
;MCLQSHKAVAQTQTALEIMRKAAIFAFFVLLAASVLAQTAPAPAPPALTPTIPAAWPTAHFASTKDPSVQKAFQILNDMIKALGGDSYLNVRDIKTEGRGYAFYHGQPNGQGNLFWRFWEWPDKERVEFTKQRDIIELFVGDKGYEITYKGTAAQDPKEMQDYLRRRDHSLEWVVRKWLAASDTMILYDGTAMVEQKLTDQVTILNSTNDSVTLSIDPRSHLPVRKTYSYRDPLDRQLDDEAEVFSNYRLVQGIQTPMSVVRHRNGEMTSQRFITSVTYNNGFPPTMFETKGLTYNQPKSGERK
;
A
#
# COMPACT_ATOMS: atom_id res chain seq x y z
N MET A 1 -0.30 26.09 -79.57
CA MET A 1 0.68 26.50 -78.55
C MET A 1 0.28 26.04 -77.15
N CYS A 2 -0.55 24.96 -76.98
CA CYS A 2 -1.09 24.52 -75.66
C CYS A 2 -0.65 23.10 -75.25
N LEU A 3 0.12 22.36 -76.09
CA LEU A 3 0.54 20.98 -75.77
C LEU A 3 1.96 20.87 -75.18
N GLN A 4 2.77 21.92 -75.21
CA GLN A 4 4.14 21.91 -74.65
C GLN A 4 4.17 22.29 -73.15
N SER A 5 3.17 23.01 -72.65
CA SER A 5 3.09 23.42 -71.27
C SER A 5 2.78 22.24 -70.30
N HIS A 6 1.95 21.29 -70.73
CA HIS A 6 1.56 20.15 -69.88
C HIS A 6 2.67 19.11 -69.68
N LYS A 7 3.60 18.95 -70.66
CA LYS A 7 4.72 18.01 -70.53
C LYS A 7 5.79 18.51 -69.54
N ALA A 8 6.04 19.82 -69.50
CA ALA A 8 7.00 20.39 -68.56
C ALA A 8 6.55 20.31 -67.10
N VAL A 9 5.26 20.49 -66.82
CA VAL A 9 4.70 20.40 -65.46
C VAL A 9 4.71 18.97 -64.97
N ALA A 10 4.44 17.97 -65.85
CA ALA A 10 4.46 16.55 -65.46
C ALA A 10 5.87 16.05 -65.17
N GLN A 11 6.90 16.53 -65.88
CA GLN A 11 8.31 16.17 -65.63
C GLN A 11 8.86 16.78 -64.33
N THR A 12 8.45 17.98 -63.98
CA THR A 12 8.86 18.61 -62.69
C THR A 12 8.19 17.96 -61.47
N GLN A 13 6.93 17.49 -61.58
CA GLN A 13 6.29 16.77 -60.49
C GLN A 13 6.92 15.41 -60.24
N THR A 14 7.30 14.66 -61.31
CA THR A 14 7.95 13.35 -61.18
C THR A 14 9.37 13.47 -60.55
N ALA A 15 10.12 14.51 -60.90
CA ALA A 15 11.43 14.77 -60.32
C ALA A 15 11.35 15.16 -58.83
N LEU A 16 10.32 15.90 -58.46
CA LEU A 16 10.10 16.30 -57.05
C LEU A 16 9.69 15.12 -56.17
N GLU A 17 8.90 14.18 -56.72
CA GLU A 17 8.53 12.95 -56.00
C GLU A 17 9.69 11.98 -55.81
N ILE A 18 10.57 11.86 -56.80
CA ILE A 18 11.78 11.02 -56.73
C ILE A 18 12.75 11.60 -55.68
N MET A 19 12.92 12.92 -55.66
CA MET A 19 13.76 13.57 -54.64
C MET A 19 13.18 13.45 -53.22
N ARG A 20 11.84 13.52 -53.03
CA ARG A 20 11.20 13.27 -51.75
C ARG A 20 11.38 11.84 -51.28
N LYS A 21 11.25 10.84 -52.15
CA LYS A 21 11.45 9.41 -51.81
C LYS A 21 12.92 9.12 -51.49
N ALA A 22 13.88 9.74 -52.17
CA ALA A 22 15.29 9.61 -51.86
C ALA A 22 15.68 10.26 -50.50
N ALA A 23 15.09 11.41 -50.18
CA ALA A 23 15.34 12.08 -48.90
C ALA A 23 14.77 11.29 -47.71
N ILE A 24 13.60 10.64 -47.87
CA ILE A 24 13.00 9.78 -46.84
C ILE A 24 13.85 8.51 -46.62
N PHE A 25 14.41 7.95 -47.69
CA PHE A 25 15.26 6.75 -47.57
C PHE A 25 16.61 7.04 -46.92
N ALA A 26 17.22 8.20 -47.20
CA ALA A 26 18.44 8.65 -46.56
C ALA A 26 18.25 8.97 -45.05
N PHE A 27 17.07 9.46 -44.67
CA PHE A 27 16.76 9.72 -43.28
C PHE A 27 16.55 8.44 -42.44
N PHE A 28 16.01 7.38 -43.07
CA PHE A 28 15.84 6.08 -42.38
C PHE A 28 17.15 5.29 -42.26
N VAL A 29 18.10 5.46 -43.17
CA VAL A 29 19.41 4.77 -43.08
C VAL A 29 20.33 5.46 -42.05
N LEU A 30 20.20 6.76 -41.83
CA LEU A 30 20.95 7.49 -40.79
C LEU A 30 20.40 7.28 -39.35
N LEU A 31 19.14 6.89 -39.20
CA LEU A 31 18.58 6.55 -37.88
C LEU A 31 18.90 5.11 -37.41
N ALA A 32 19.33 4.23 -38.31
CA ALA A 32 19.66 2.85 -37.97
C ALA A 32 21.10 2.64 -37.44
N ALA A 33 21.95 3.67 -37.50
CA ALA A 33 23.35 3.57 -37.06
C ALA A 33 23.61 4.13 -35.63
N SER A 34 22.62 4.66 -34.94
CA SER A 34 22.79 5.29 -33.60
C SER A 34 22.20 4.50 -32.44
N VAL A 35 21.80 3.23 -32.62
CA VAL A 35 21.17 2.39 -31.57
C VAL A 35 22.08 1.23 -31.13
N LEU A 36 23.38 1.39 -31.16
CA LEU A 36 24.32 0.42 -30.59
C LEU A 36 25.29 1.05 -29.59
N ALA A 37 24.82 2.04 -28.81
CA ALA A 37 25.38 2.27 -27.48
C ALA A 37 24.56 1.42 -26.49
N GLN A 38 24.90 0.16 -26.36
CA GLN A 38 24.47 -0.65 -25.23
C GLN A 38 24.99 0.04 -23.96
N THR A 39 24.16 0.86 -23.34
CA THR A 39 24.36 1.19 -21.94
C THR A 39 24.31 -0.13 -21.19
N ALA A 40 25.43 -0.54 -20.63
CA ALA A 40 25.49 -1.67 -19.71
C ALA A 40 24.34 -1.49 -18.69
N PRO A 41 23.56 -2.54 -18.37
CA PRO A 41 22.56 -2.43 -17.34
C PRO A 41 23.23 -1.91 -16.07
N ALA A 42 22.64 -0.87 -15.47
CA ALA A 42 23.11 -0.36 -14.18
C ALA A 42 23.28 -1.56 -13.24
N PRO A 43 24.39 -1.64 -12.47
CA PRO A 43 24.58 -2.74 -11.55
C PRO A 43 23.34 -2.82 -10.66
N ALA A 44 22.76 -4.01 -10.59
CA ALA A 44 21.63 -4.27 -9.71
C ALA A 44 22.03 -3.79 -8.31
N PRO A 45 21.16 -3.05 -7.60
CA PRO A 45 21.47 -2.64 -6.23
C PRO A 45 21.86 -3.89 -5.44
N PRO A 46 22.90 -3.80 -4.59
CA PRO A 46 23.38 -4.96 -3.84
C PRO A 46 22.19 -5.59 -3.15
N ALA A 47 22.01 -6.89 -3.37
CA ALA A 47 20.98 -7.67 -2.67
C ALA A 47 21.26 -7.50 -1.18
N LEU A 48 20.50 -6.62 -0.52
CA LEU A 48 20.58 -6.46 0.92
C LEU A 48 20.18 -7.80 1.52
N THR A 49 21.14 -8.49 2.07
CA THR A 49 20.93 -9.74 2.80
C THR A 49 19.86 -9.44 3.86
N PRO A 50 18.72 -10.14 3.88
CA PRO A 50 17.69 -9.90 4.88
C PRO A 50 18.28 -10.24 6.27
N THR A 51 18.57 -9.22 7.06
CA THR A 51 19.14 -9.36 8.41
C THR A 51 18.06 -9.50 9.48
N ILE A 52 16.82 -9.80 9.10
CA ILE A 52 15.77 -10.13 10.05
C ILE A 52 15.27 -11.53 9.66
N PRO A 53 15.65 -12.57 10.42
CA PRO A 53 14.84 -13.77 10.38
C PRO A 53 13.45 -13.34 10.81
N ALA A 54 12.47 -13.46 9.93
CA ALA A 54 11.10 -13.44 10.34
C ALA A 54 10.88 -14.74 11.14
N ALA A 55 11.37 -14.74 12.35
CA ALA A 55 11.07 -15.78 13.30
C ALA A 55 9.60 -15.57 13.67
N TRP A 56 8.70 -16.11 12.87
CA TRP A 56 7.40 -16.49 13.37
C TRP A 56 7.68 -17.28 14.65
N PRO A 57 7.16 -16.85 15.82
CA PRO A 57 7.52 -17.44 17.12
C PRO A 57 6.85 -18.78 17.29
N THR A 58 7.30 -19.73 16.54
CA THR A 58 6.74 -21.07 16.51
C THR A 58 6.94 -21.82 17.82
N ALA A 59 8.03 -21.56 18.54
CA ALA A 59 8.39 -22.30 19.74
C ALA A 59 7.45 -22.03 20.93
N HIS A 60 7.02 -20.79 21.13
CA HIS A 60 6.18 -20.40 22.27
C HIS A 60 4.78 -21.01 22.18
N PHE A 61 4.10 -20.86 21.04
CA PHE A 61 2.75 -21.38 20.84
C PHE A 61 2.73 -22.90 20.58
N ALA A 62 3.74 -23.42 19.91
CA ALA A 62 3.83 -24.85 19.57
C ALA A 62 4.01 -25.75 20.82
N SER A 63 4.54 -25.19 21.92
CA SER A 63 4.78 -25.94 23.16
C SER A 63 3.57 -26.01 24.10
N THR A 64 2.51 -25.24 23.84
CA THR A 64 1.31 -25.20 24.70
C THR A 64 0.49 -26.46 24.57
N LYS A 65 -0.15 -26.87 25.68
CA LYS A 65 -1.12 -28.00 25.70
C LYS A 65 -2.58 -27.53 25.60
N ASP A 66 -2.82 -26.21 25.59
CA ASP A 66 -4.17 -25.67 25.45
C ASP A 66 -4.70 -25.89 24.03
N PRO A 67 -5.82 -26.62 23.84
CA PRO A 67 -6.36 -26.91 22.51
C PRO A 67 -6.80 -25.66 21.75
N SER A 68 -7.28 -24.62 22.43
CA SER A 68 -7.69 -23.35 21.81
C SER A 68 -6.47 -22.62 21.24
N VAL A 69 -5.38 -22.54 22.00
CA VAL A 69 -4.12 -21.92 21.54
C VAL A 69 -3.49 -22.72 20.40
N GLN A 70 -3.52 -24.06 20.48
CA GLN A 70 -3.02 -24.92 19.39
C GLN A 70 -3.82 -24.68 18.10
N LYS A 71 -5.15 -24.62 18.20
CA LYS A 71 -6.02 -24.37 17.03
C LYS A 71 -5.79 -22.98 16.45
N ALA A 72 -5.71 -21.94 17.31
CA ALA A 72 -5.39 -20.58 16.90
C ALA A 72 -4.03 -20.52 16.18
N PHE A 73 -3.01 -21.15 16.76
CA PHE A 73 -1.67 -21.22 16.14
C PHE A 73 -1.68 -21.88 14.77
N GLN A 74 -2.40 -22.99 14.63
CA GLN A 74 -2.54 -23.69 13.35
C GLN A 74 -3.18 -22.76 12.29
N ILE A 75 -4.29 -22.12 12.63
CA ILE A 75 -5.00 -21.21 11.71
C ILE A 75 -4.11 -20.03 11.30
N LEU A 76 -3.40 -19.38 12.24
CA LEU A 76 -2.50 -18.28 11.95
C LEU A 76 -1.30 -18.72 11.09
N ASN A 77 -0.75 -19.90 11.34
CA ASN A 77 0.33 -20.44 10.55
C ASN A 77 -0.10 -20.73 9.11
N ASP A 78 -1.29 -21.29 8.92
CA ASP A 78 -1.84 -21.54 7.59
C ASP A 78 -2.21 -20.26 6.87
N MET A 79 -2.70 -19.24 7.60
CA MET A 79 -2.91 -17.88 7.07
C MET A 79 -1.62 -17.26 6.56
N ILE A 80 -0.55 -17.31 7.34
CA ILE A 80 0.76 -16.73 6.94
C ILE A 80 1.30 -17.44 5.71
N LYS A 81 1.21 -18.79 5.66
CA LYS A 81 1.59 -19.56 4.47
C LYS A 81 0.76 -19.15 3.25
N ALA A 82 -0.57 -19.03 3.41
CA ALA A 82 -1.46 -18.62 2.34
C ALA A 82 -1.18 -17.21 1.84
N LEU A 83 -0.82 -16.27 2.72
CA LEU A 83 -0.43 -14.91 2.35
C LEU A 83 0.87 -14.87 1.54
N GLY A 84 1.74 -15.88 1.62
CA GLY A 84 2.99 -15.96 0.88
C GLY A 84 4.19 -16.41 1.72
N GLY A 85 3.97 -16.82 2.97
CA GLY A 85 5.01 -17.34 3.85
C GLY A 85 6.16 -16.35 4.03
N ASP A 86 7.38 -16.81 3.77
CA ASP A 86 8.59 -15.99 3.89
C ASP A 86 8.57 -14.75 3.01
N SER A 87 7.96 -14.81 1.81
CA SER A 87 7.83 -13.65 0.94
C SER A 87 7.00 -12.54 1.60
N TYR A 88 5.90 -12.89 2.28
CA TYR A 88 5.06 -11.97 3.02
C TYR A 88 5.78 -11.42 4.28
N LEU A 89 6.40 -12.30 5.06
CA LEU A 89 7.08 -11.93 6.29
C LEU A 89 8.31 -11.03 6.07
N ASN A 90 8.97 -11.13 4.93
CA ASN A 90 10.18 -10.38 4.59
C ASN A 90 9.92 -9.14 3.71
N VAL A 91 8.67 -8.72 3.56
CA VAL A 91 8.35 -7.46 2.88
C VAL A 91 8.99 -6.29 3.62
N ARG A 92 9.82 -5.51 2.92
CA ARG A 92 10.47 -4.31 3.48
C ARG A 92 9.75 -3.04 3.13
N ASP A 93 9.23 -2.97 1.93
CA ASP A 93 8.48 -1.84 1.44
C ASP A 93 7.38 -2.26 0.47
N ILE A 94 6.35 -1.43 0.36
CA ILE A 94 5.21 -1.64 -0.52
C ILE A 94 4.89 -0.33 -1.23
N LYS A 95 4.80 -0.37 -2.56
CA LYS A 95 4.16 0.68 -3.34
C LYS A 95 2.77 0.22 -3.73
N THR A 96 1.77 1.06 -3.49
CA THR A 96 0.37 0.80 -3.83
C THR A 96 -0.20 1.98 -4.59
N GLU A 97 -0.95 1.71 -5.65
CA GLU A 97 -1.69 2.72 -6.40
C GLU A 97 -3.16 2.33 -6.49
N GLY A 98 -4.04 3.32 -6.47
CA GLY A 98 -5.47 3.02 -6.54
C GLY A 98 -6.35 4.25 -6.43
N ARG A 99 -7.62 3.99 -6.10
CA ARG A 99 -8.62 5.01 -5.83
C ARG A 99 -9.26 4.77 -4.46
N GLY A 100 -9.28 5.80 -3.64
CA GLY A 100 -9.91 5.81 -2.33
C GLY A 100 -11.21 6.61 -2.34
N TYR A 101 -12.18 6.12 -1.57
CA TYR A 101 -13.46 6.78 -1.33
C TYR A 101 -13.63 6.95 0.17
N ALA A 102 -14.03 8.14 0.60
CA ALA A 102 -14.47 8.40 1.96
C ALA A 102 -15.99 8.33 2.04
N PHE A 103 -16.50 7.94 3.21
CA PHE A 103 -17.93 7.84 3.47
C PHE A 103 -18.27 8.63 4.74
N TYR A 104 -19.45 9.22 4.77
CA TYR A 104 -20.01 9.89 5.92
C TYR A 104 -21.46 9.43 6.09
N HIS A 105 -21.78 8.85 7.23
CA HIS A 105 -23.10 8.21 7.48
C HIS A 105 -23.52 7.25 6.36
N GLY A 106 -22.58 6.38 5.93
CA GLY A 106 -22.82 5.39 4.89
C GLY A 106 -22.96 5.92 3.46
N GLN A 107 -22.83 7.24 3.25
CA GLN A 107 -22.92 7.88 1.93
C GLN A 107 -21.52 8.26 1.43
N PRO A 108 -21.21 8.06 0.13
CA PRO A 108 -19.94 8.50 -0.43
C PRO A 108 -19.75 10.01 -0.26
N ASN A 109 -18.62 10.41 0.30
CA ASN A 109 -18.22 11.82 0.42
C ASN A 109 -17.29 12.20 -0.75
N GLY A 110 -17.91 12.54 -1.90
CA GLY A 110 -17.19 12.93 -3.10
C GLY A 110 -16.95 11.83 -4.11
N GLN A 111 -16.17 12.13 -5.14
CA GLN A 111 -15.94 11.25 -6.31
C GLN A 111 -14.79 10.23 -6.11
N GLY A 112 -14.18 10.23 -4.94
CA GLY A 112 -12.99 9.45 -4.63
C GLY A 112 -11.71 10.05 -5.25
N ASN A 113 -10.60 9.81 -4.58
CA ASN A 113 -9.30 10.35 -4.94
C ASN A 113 -8.36 9.27 -5.43
N LEU A 114 -7.54 9.58 -6.43
CA LEU A 114 -6.37 8.76 -6.75
C LEU A 114 -5.38 8.86 -5.59
N PHE A 115 -4.72 7.77 -5.28
CA PHE A 115 -3.65 7.74 -4.30
C PHE A 115 -2.47 6.91 -4.78
N TRP A 116 -1.28 7.29 -4.32
CA TRP A 116 -0.03 6.54 -4.40
C TRP A 116 0.51 6.44 -2.98
N ARG A 117 0.59 5.22 -2.47
CA ARG A 117 1.07 4.93 -1.13
C ARG A 117 2.43 4.24 -1.22
N PHE A 118 3.40 4.77 -0.51
CA PHE A 118 4.74 4.23 -0.32
C PHE A 118 4.88 3.92 1.16
N TRP A 119 5.06 2.68 1.49
CA TRP A 119 5.21 2.22 2.86
C TRP A 119 6.53 1.48 3.01
N GLU A 120 7.26 1.76 4.07
CA GLU A 120 8.52 1.09 4.41
C GLU A 120 8.46 0.63 5.86
N TRP A 121 8.77 -0.62 6.07
CA TRP A 121 8.82 -1.24 7.40
C TRP A 121 9.90 -0.59 8.27
N PRO A 122 9.67 -0.36 9.58
CA PRO A 122 8.39 -0.65 10.26
C PRO A 122 7.39 0.51 10.26
N ASP A 123 7.81 1.74 10.04
CA ASP A 123 7.08 2.92 10.51
C ASP A 123 7.17 4.14 9.59
N LYS A 124 7.47 3.93 8.30
CA LYS A 124 7.47 5.02 7.33
C LYS A 124 6.34 4.84 6.32
N GLU A 125 5.59 5.87 6.12
CA GLU A 125 4.52 5.89 5.14
C GLU A 125 4.41 7.27 4.49
N ARG A 126 4.32 7.27 3.17
CA ARG A 126 4.03 8.46 2.36
C ARG A 126 2.83 8.15 1.49
N VAL A 127 1.81 8.98 1.56
CA VAL A 127 0.63 8.89 0.69
C VAL A 127 0.51 10.17 -0.10
N GLU A 128 0.42 10.06 -1.40
CA GLU A 128 0.24 11.17 -2.32
C GLU A 128 -1.14 11.08 -2.92
N PHE A 129 -1.84 12.19 -2.96
CA PHE A 129 -3.20 12.31 -3.46
C PHE A 129 -3.25 13.20 -4.68
N THR A 130 -4.40 13.17 -5.37
CA THR A 130 -4.70 13.91 -6.60
C THR A 130 -3.92 13.38 -7.81
N LYS A 131 -4.32 13.81 -9.00
CA LYS A 131 -3.62 13.46 -10.23
C LYS A 131 -2.25 14.14 -10.32
N GLN A 132 -2.10 15.30 -9.69
CA GLN A 132 -0.86 16.08 -9.63
C GLN A 132 0.11 15.58 -8.56
N ARG A 133 -0.37 14.77 -7.60
CA ARG A 133 0.40 14.24 -6.48
C ARG A 133 0.97 15.35 -5.58
N ASP A 134 0.21 16.43 -5.44
CA ASP A 134 0.58 17.67 -4.79
C ASP A 134 0.03 17.84 -3.36
N ILE A 135 -0.75 16.87 -2.90
CA ILE A 135 -1.18 16.71 -1.51
C ILE A 135 -0.53 15.44 -0.97
N ILE A 136 0.30 15.57 0.05
CA ILE A 136 1.10 14.47 0.57
C ILE A 136 0.90 14.37 2.07
N GLU A 137 0.61 13.18 2.56
CA GLU A 137 0.73 12.81 3.96
C GLU A 137 2.01 11.99 4.13
N LEU A 138 2.85 12.39 5.07
CA LEU A 138 4.12 11.75 5.36
C LEU A 138 4.18 11.40 6.85
N PHE A 139 4.40 10.11 7.15
CA PHE A 139 4.55 9.60 8.51
C PHE A 139 5.91 8.93 8.64
N VAL A 140 6.65 9.28 9.71
CA VAL A 140 7.96 8.71 10.03
C VAL A 140 8.03 8.52 11.54
N GLY A 141 8.00 7.29 12.00
CA GLY A 141 7.93 6.97 13.42
C GLY A 141 6.63 7.50 14.05
N ASP A 142 6.78 8.39 15.00
CA ASP A 142 5.72 9.06 15.75
C ASP A 142 5.40 10.49 15.24
N LYS A 143 5.92 10.86 14.08
CA LYS A 143 5.74 12.18 13.47
C LYS A 143 4.98 12.09 12.16
N GLY A 144 4.02 12.98 11.98
CA GLY A 144 3.25 13.13 10.75
C GLY A 144 3.33 14.54 10.20
N TYR A 145 3.29 14.64 8.87
CA TYR A 145 3.34 15.90 8.15
C TYR A 145 2.33 15.91 7.01
N GLU A 146 1.66 17.02 6.84
CA GLU A 146 0.89 17.34 5.64
C GLU A 146 1.68 18.30 4.76
N ILE A 147 1.81 17.97 3.49
CA ILE A 147 2.57 18.75 2.51
C ILE A 147 1.62 19.12 1.38
N THR A 148 1.45 20.42 1.16
CA THR A 148 0.59 20.98 0.11
C THR A 148 1.30 22.13 -0.58
N TYR A 149 0.62 22.77 -1.54
CA TYR A 149 1.11 24.00 -2.16
C TYR A 149 1.35 25.14 -1.16
N LYS A 150 0.78 25.06 0.05
CA LYS A 150 0.99 26.04 1.14
C LYS A 150 2.27 25.78 1.93
N GLY A 151 2.95 24.68 1.67
CA GLY A 151 4.14 24.23 2.37
C GLY A 151 3.90 22.96 3.19
N THR A 152 4.77 22.73 4.16
CA THR A 152 4.73 21.59 5.07
C THR A 152 4.25 22.04 6.45
N ALA A 153 3.25 21.34 6.97
CA ALA A 153 2.74 21.50 8.33
C ALA A 153 2.85 20.16 9.09
N ALA A 154 2.89 20.22 10.42
CA ALA A 154 2.71 19.02 11.23
C ALA A 154 1.28 18.53 11.04
N GLN A 155 1.12 17.20 11.05
CA GLN A 155 -0.18 16.56 11.00
C GLN A 155 -1.02 16.93 12.23
N ASP A 156 -2.33 17.02 12.06
CA ASP A 156 -3.24 17.21 13.18
C ASP A 156 -3.02 16.13 14.25
N PRO A 157 -2.98 16.48 15.54
CA PRO A 157 -2.70 15.53 16.61
C PRO A 157 -3.69 14.36 16.66
N LYS A 158 -4.97 14.60 16.36
CA LYS A 158 -6.00 13.54 16.33
C LYS A 158 -5.75 12.60 15.15
N GLU A 159 -5.50 13.14 13.97
CA GLU A 159 -5.16 12.35 12.78
C GLU A 159 -3.89 11.53 13.00
N MET A 160 -2.90 12.10 13.69
CA MET A 160 -1.68 11.38 14.05
C MET A 160 -1.95 10.23 15.01
N GLN A 161 -2.77 10.43 16.04
CA GLN A 161 -3.17 9.34 16.95
C GLN A 161 -3.94 8.25 16.23
N ASP A 162 -4.88 8.63 15.36
CA ASP A 162 -5.65 7.69 14.54
C ASP A 162 -4.74 6.90 13.58
N TYR A 163 -3.73 7.55 13.00
CA TYR A 163 -2.72 6.89 12.18
C TYR A 163 -1.91 5.86 12.98
N LEU A 164 -1.37 6.25 14.15
CA LEU A 164 -0.57 5.37 14.99
C LEU A 164 -1.37 4.14 15.43
N ARG A 165 -2.60 4.36 15.87
CA ARG A 165 -3.50 3.27 16.25
C ARG A 165 -3.73 2.30 15.09
N ARG A 166 -4.06 2.81 13.89
CA ARG A 166 -4.26 1.97 12.72
C ARG A 166 -2.99 1.22 12.28
N ARG A 167 -1.83 1.86 12.38
CA ARG A 167 -0.53 1.24 12.12
C ARG A 167 -0.28 0.07 13.06
N ASP A 168 -0.42 0.31 14.36
CA ASP A 168 -0.10 -0.65 15.40
C ASP A 168 -1.07 -1.85 15.41
N HIS A 169 -2.27 -1.67 14.84
CA HIS A 169 -3.25 -2.74 14.61
C HIS A 169 -3.30 -3.23 13.15
N SER A 170 -2.37 -2.82 12.29
CA SER A 170 -2.29 -3.35 10.92
C SER A 170 -1.95 -4.83 10.92
N LEU A 171 -2.37 -5.55 9.88
CA LEU A 171 -2.09 -6.99 9.77
C LEU A 171 -0.58 -7.27 9.79
N GLU A 172 0.20 -6.43 9.09
CA GLU A 172 1.66 -6.53 9.05
C GLU A 172 2.29 -6.32 10.44
N TRP A 173 1.77 -5.36 11.21
CA TRP A 173 2.28 -5.08 12.55
C TRP A 173 1.91 -6.20 13.53
N VAL A 174 0.66 -6.65 13.51
CA VAL A 174 0.19 -7.75 14.34
C VAL A 174 0.99 -9.02 14.08
N VAL A 175 1.15 -9.40 12.80
CA VAL A 175 1.87 -10.62 12.43
C VAL A 175 3.36 -10.53 12.74
N ARG A 176 3.99 -9.38 12.53
CA ARG A 176 5.45 -9.25 12.61
C ARG A 176 5.98 -8.70 13.93
N LYS A 177 5.12 -8.04 14.73
CA LYS A 177 5.48 -7.49 16.04
C LYS A 177 4.79 -8.22 17.18
N TRP A 178 3.44 -8.28 17.16
CA TRP A 178 2.74 -8.89 18.28
C TRP A 178 3.01 -10.38 18.35
N LEU A 179 2.79 -11.11 17.26
CA LEU A 179 3.04 -12.55 17.25
C LEU A 179 4.53 -12.93 17.45
N ALA A 180 5.46 -11.99 17.27
CA ALA A 180 6.88 -12.18 17.58
C ALA A 180 7.22 -11.95 19.05
N ALA A 181 6.33 -11.34 19.84
CA ALA A 181 6.57 -11.08 21.26
C ALA A 181 6.19 -12.31 22.10
N SER A 182 7.02 -12.64 23.07
CA SER A 182 6.84 -13.83 23.92
C SER A 182 5.67 -13.76 24.91
N ASP A 183 5.16 -12.57 25.14
CA ASP A 183 4.05 -12.24 26.05
C ASP A 183 2.71 -12.05 25.34
N THR A 184 2.66 -12.26 24.03
CA THR A 184 1.41 -12.29 23.25
C THR A 184 0.62 -13.55 23.54
N MET A 185 -0.69 -13.41 23.69
CA MET A 185 -1.63 -14.53 23.79
C MET A 185 -2.45 -14.65 22.50
N ILE A 186 -2.81 -15.87 22.14
CA ILE A 186 -3.69 -16.17 21.00
C ILE A 186 -4.81 -17.09 21.46
N LEU A 187 -6.02 -16.86 20.97
CA LEU A 187 -7.21 -17.63 21.33
C LEU A 187 -8.02 -17.96 20.08
N TYR A 188 -8.53 -19.16 20.00
CA TYR A 188 -9.52 -19.53 19.00
C TYR A 188 -10.91 -19.32 19.57
N ASP A 189 -11.66 -18.40 18.96
CA ASP A 189 -12.99 -17.99 19.45
C ASP A 189 -14.14 -18.75 18.77
N GLY A 190 -13.80 -19.78 17.99
CA GLY A 190 -14.79 -20.54 17.21
C GLY A 190 -14.98 -20.02 15.79
N THR A 191 -16.19 -20.26 15.25
CA THR A 191 -16.55 -19.82 13.91
C THR A 191 -17.66 -18.78 13.92
N ALA A 192 -17.64 -17.84 12.97
CA ALA A 192 -18.70 -16.85 12.79
C ALA A 192 -18.95 -16.59 11.30
N MET A 193 -20.17 -16.13 10.99
CA MET A 193 -20.51 -15.62 9.67
C MET A 193 -20.04 -14.18 9.53
N VAL A 194 -19.07 -13.94 8.66
CA VAL A 194 -18.50 -12.62 8.40
C VAL A 194 -18.46 -12.40 6.89
N GLU A 195 -18.99 -11.25 6.43
CA GLU A 195 -19.07 -10.94 4.99
C GLU A 195 -19.68 -12.10 4.16
N GLN A 196 -20.76 -12.70 4.69
CA GLN A 196 -21.47 -13.83 4.09
C GLN A 196 -20.62 -15.12 3.93
N LYS A 197 -19.54 -15.24 4.67
CA LYS A 197 -18.65 -16.41 4.71
C LYS A 197 -18.56 -16.96 6.11
N LEU A 198 -18.56 -18.28 6.26
CA LEU A 198 -18.16 -18.91 7.51
C LEU A 198 -16.65 -18.72 7.67
N THR A 199 -16.22 -18.16 8.79
CA THR A 199 -14.81 -17.85 9.07
C THR A 199 -14.41 -18.39 10.44
N ASP A 200 -13.17 -18.83 10.56
CA ASP A 200 -12.53 -19.06 11.85
C ASP A 200 -12.16 -17.72 12.49
N GLN A 201 -12.43 -17.58 13.80
CA GLN A 201 -12.12 -16.37 14.56
C GLN A 201 -10.90 -16.64 15.45
N VAL A 202 -9.89 -15.78 15.33
CA VAL A 202 -8.70 -15.84 16.17
C VAL A 202 -8.43 -14.46 16.76
N THR A 203 -8.43 -14.37 18.08
CA THR A 203 -8.06 -13.16 18.83
C THR A 203 -6.60 -13.24 19.25
N ILE A 204 -5.88 -12.16 18.99
CA ILE A 204 -4.48 -11.94 19.35
C ILE A 204 -4.46 -10.80 20.37
N LEU A 205 -3.93 -11.04 21.55
CA LEU A 205 -3.85 -10.10 22.65
C LEU A 205 -2.39 -9.83 22.97
N ASN A 206 -1.99 -8.57 22.98
CA ASN A 206 -0.63 -8.16 23.33
C ASN A 206 -0.47 -7.90 24.85
N SER A 207 0.74 -7.62 25.29
CA SER A 207 1.08 -7.36 26.71
C SER A 207 0.41 -6.11 27.31
N THR A 208 -0.11 -5.20 26.50
CA THR A 208 -0.81 -4.00 26.95
C THR A 208 -2.33 -4.18 27.04
N ASN A 209 -2.83 -5.42 26.92
CA ASN A 209 -4.25 -5.78 26.83
C ASN A 209 -4.97 -5.18 25.63
N ASP A 210 -4.22 -4.93 24.56
CA ASP A 210 -4.77 -4.52 23.31
C ASP A 210 -4.99 -5.74 22.42
N SER A 211 -6.11 -5.82 21.71
CA SER A 211 -6.50 -7.03 21.01
C SER A 211 -6.91 -6.78 19.57
N VAL A 212 -6.60 -7.75 18.73
CA VAL A 212 -7.05 -7.81 17.34
C VAL A 212 -7.69 -9.17 17.09
N THR A 213 -8.91 -9.18 16.56
CA THR A 213 -9.56 -10.40 16.09
C THR A 213 -9.46 -10.49 14.57
N LEU A 214 -8.97 -11.62 14.09
CA LEU A 214 -8.91 -11.96 12.67
C LEU A 214 -10.00 -12.96 12.33
N SER A 215 -10.79 -12.66 11.29
CA SER A 215 -11.74 -13.57 10.68
C SER A 215 -11.09 -14.17 9.43
N ILE A 216 -10.85 -15.46 9.43
CA ILE A 216 -10.05 -16.15 8.41
C ILE A 216 -10.93 -17.16 7.69
N ASP A 217 -10.95 -17.14 6.37
CA ASP A 217 -11.68 -18.11 5.54
C ASP A 217 -11.00 -19.50 5.66
N PRO A 218 -11.69 -20.53 6.16
CA PRO A 218 -11.08 -21.85 6.38
C PRO A 218 -10.71 -22.59 5.09
N ARG A 219 -11.17 -22.14 3.92
CA ARG A 219 -10.85 -22.75 2.62
C ARG A 219 -9.62 -22.16 1.99
N SER A 220 -9.55 -20.83 1.95
CA SER A 220 -8.41 -20.11 1.35
C SER A 220 -7.31 -19.80 2.36
N HIS A 221 -7.59 -19.88 3.65
CA HIS A 221 -6.77 -19.42 4.77
C HIS A 221 -6.43 -17.93 4.70
N LEU A 222 -7.14 -17.14 3.89
CA LEU A 222 -6.90 -15.71 3.78
C LEU A 222 -7.77 -14.92 4.77
N PRO A 223 -7.27 -13.83 5.36
CA PRO A 223 -8.05 -12.97 6.21
C PRO A 223 -9.19 -12.33 5.43
N VAL A 224 -10.41 -12.37 5.97
CA VAL A 224 -11.60 -11.73 5.41
C VAL A 224 -11.83 -10.40 6.10
N ARG A 225 -11.64 -10.37 7.42
CA ARG A 225 -11.86 -9.19 8.25
C ARG A 225 -10.89 -9.17 9.41
N LYS A 226 -10.49 -7.98 9.80
CA LYS A 226 -9.75 -7.68 11.02
C LYS A 226 -10.57 -6.68 11.83
N THR A 227 -10.69 -6.89 13.14
CA THR A 227 -11.39 -5.97 14.04
C THR A 227 -10.55 -5.71 15.29
N TYR A 228 -10.70 -4.52 15.84
CA TYR A 228 -10.18 -4.14 17.15
C TYR A 228 -11.04 -3.02 17.74
N SER A 229 -11.01 -2.91 19.07
CA SER A 229 -11.75 -1.88 19.81
C SER A 229 -10.77 -1.01 20.60
N TYR A 230 -11.09 0.24 20.76
CA TYR A 230 -10.30 1.16 21.57
C TYR A 230 -11.20 2.18 22.27
N ARG A 231 -10.69 2.78 23.36
CA ARG A 231 -11.36 3.92 23.98
C ARG A 231 -10.89 5.21 23.34
N ASP A 232 -11.84 5.99 22.81
CA ASP A 232 -11.54 7.32 22.31
C ASP A 232 -11.04 8.20 23.47
N PRO A 233 -9.89 8.85 23.34
CA PRO A 233 -9.33 9.67 24.44
C PRO A 233 -10.15 10.91 24.75
N LEU A 234 -11.00 11.39 23.85
CA LEU A 234 -11.79 12.62 24.03
C LEU A 234 -13.08 12.36 24.81
N ASP A 235 -13.88 11.39 24.39
CA ASP A 235 -15.20 11.13 24.98
C ASP A 235 -15.24 9.82 25.80
N ARG A 236 -14.17 9.04 25.78
CA ARG A 236 -14.01 7.75 26.46
C ARG A 236 -14.99 6.67 26.02
N GLN A 237 -15.67 6.85 24.92
CA GLN A 237 -16.49 5.81 24.33
C GLN A 237 -15.62 4.68 23.78
N LEU A 238 -16.19 3.48 23.76
CA LEU A 238 -15.56 2.34 23.12
C LEU A 238 -15.92 2.39 21.64
N ASP A 239 -14.92 2.59 20.82
CA ASP A 239 -15.05 2.55 19.36
C ASP A 239 -14.55 1.22 18.83
N ASP A 240 -15.25 0.69 17.83
CA ASP A 240 -14.87 -0.51 17.08
C ASP A 240 -14.40 -0.13 15.69
N GLU A 241 -13.22 -0.59 15.30
CA GLU A 241 -12.75 -0.48 13.93
C GLU A 241 -12.64 -1.85 13.27
N ALA A 242 -12.99 -1.90 11.98
CA ALA A 242 -12.85 -3.08 11.17
C ALA A 242 -12.25 -2.77 9.80
N GLU A 243 -11.43 -3.67 9.29
CA GLU A 243 -10.98 -3.70 7.91
C GLU A 243 -11.44 -5.00 7.25
N VAL A 244 -12.14 -4.89 6.13
CA VAL A 244 -12.59 -6.01 5.29
C VAL A 244 -11.70 -6.10 4.08
N PHE A 245 -11.16 -7.29 3.84
CA PHE A 245 -10.22 -7.59 2.75
C PHE A 245 -10.90 -8.44 1.69
N SER A 246 -10.78 -8.04 0.43
CA SER A 246 -11.38 -8.81 -0.68
C SER A 246 -10.58 -8.66 -1.98
N ASN A 247 -11.00 -9.43 -2.99
CA ASN A 247 -10.38 -9.42 -4.33
C ASN A 247 -8.86 -9.73 -4.27
N TYR A 248 -8.50 -10.78 -3.55
CA TYR A 248 -7.10 -11.20 -3.45
C TYR A 248 -6.51 -11.56 -4.81
N ARG A 249 -5.29 -11.10 -5.07
CA ARG A 249 -4.48 -11.44 -6.25
C ARG A 249 -3.07 -11.81 -5.81
N LEU A 250 -2.49 -12.75 -6.52
CA LEU A 250 -1.09 -13.11 -6.30
C LEU A 250 -0.19 -12.07 -6.97
N VAL A 251 0.60 -11.34 -6.16
CA VAL A 251 1.56 -10.33 -6.62
C VAL A 251 2.93 -10.66 -6.03
N GLN A 252 3.91 -10.94 -6.86
CA GLN A 252 5.28 -11.27 -6.44
C GLN A 252 5.33 -12.39 -5.37
N GLY A 253 4.44 -13.38 -5.46
CA GLY A 253 4.34 -14.49 -4.50
C GLY A 253 3.52 -14.19 -3.24
N ILE A 254 2.91 -13.00 -3.13
CA ILE A 254 2.12 -12.56 -1.98
C ILE A 254 0.65 -12.41 -2.38
N GLN A 255 -0.26 -13.04 -1.63
CA GLN A 255 -1.69 -12.83 -1.77
C GLN A 255 -2.05 -11.44 -1.23
N THR A 256 -2.45 -10.56 -2.14
CA THR A 256 -2.66 -9.14 -1.91
C THR A 256 -4.13 -8.79 -2.07
N PRO A 257 -4.81 -8.22 -1.06
CA PRO A 257 -6.18 -7.75 -1.21
C PRO A 257 -6.21 -6.50 -2.10
N MET A 258 -6.99 -6.55 -3.18
CA MET A 258 -7.14 -5.42 -4.10
C MET A 258 -8.31 -4.51 -3.73
N SER A 259 -9.08 -4.86 -2.70
CA SER A 259 -10.11 -4.01 -2.11
C SER A 259 -10.03 -4.10 -0.60
N VAL A 260 -9.99 -2.92 0.04
CA VAL A 260 -10.00 -2.80 1.51
C VAL A 260 -11.07 -1.79 1.90
N VAL A 261 -12.01 -2.24 2.73
CA VAL A 261 -13.10 -1.41 3.27
C VAL A 261 -12.86 -1.22 4.76
N ARG A 262 -12.99 0.01 5.24
CA ARG A 262 -12.93 0.33 6.68
C ARG A 262 -14.30 0.68 7.21
N HIS A 263 -14.55 0.21 8.42
CA HIS A 263 -15.73 0.54 9.19
C HIS A 263 -15.30 1.07 10.56
N ARG A 264 -16.10 1.98 11.11
CA ARG A 264 -16.03 2.44 12.50
C ARG A 264 -17.44 2.35 13.09
N ASN A 265 -17.58 1.65 14.21
CA ASN A 265 -18.86 1.42 14.86
C ASN A 265 -19.94 0.85 13.90
N GLY A 266 -19.51 -0.04 13.00
CA GLY A 266 -20.39 -0.66 12.00
C GLY A 266 -20.63 0.19 10.74
N GLU A 267 -20.32 1.48 10.75
CA GLU A 267 -20.49 2.36 9.59
C GLU A 267 -19.24 2.33 8.70
N MET A 268 -19.45 2.24 7.38
CA MET A 268 -18.35 2.36 6.40
C MET A 268 -17.79 3.78 6.43
N THR A 269 -16.47 3.90 6.64
CA THR A 269 -15.75 5.18 6.66
C THR A 269 -14.88 5.38 5.42
N SER A 270 -14.32 4.31 4.87
CA SER A 270 -13.55 4.41 3.62
C SER A 270 -13.52 3.10 2.85
N GLN A 271 -13.30 3.21 1.56
CA GLN A 271 -13.03 2.07 0.66
C GLN A 271 -11.88 2.42 -0.26
N ARG A 272 -10.94 1.50 -0.40
CA ARG A 272 -9.81 1.59 -1.32
C ARG A 272 -9.90 0.47 -2.35
N PHE A 273 -9.90 0.86 -3.62
CA PHE A 273 -9.69 -0.04 -4.76
C PHE A 273 -8.25 0.11 -5.24
N ILE A 274 -7.52 -0.97 -5.16
CA ILE A 274 -6.10 -1.03 -5.49
C ILE A 274 -5.97 -1.51 -6.93
N THR A 275 -5.23 -0.78 -7.74
CA THR A 275 -4.99 -1.09 -9.15
C THR A 275 -3.62 -1.69 -9.40
N SER A 276 -2.62 -1.30 -8.59
CA SER A 276 -1.25 -1.79 -8.69
C SER A 276 -0.61 -1.90 -7.31
N VAL A 277 0.15 -2.97 -7.12
CA VAL A 277 1.00 -3.18 -5.94
C VAL A 277 2.35 -3.72 -6.39
N THR A 278 3.43 -3.22 -5.79
CA THR A 278 4.77 -3.79 -5.91
C THR A 278 5.44 -3.83 -4.55
N TYR A 279 6.21 -4.89 -4.31
CA TYR A 279 6.90 -5.15 -3.06
C TYR A 279 8.40 -5.05 -3.23
N ASN A 280 9.11 -4.66 -2.17
CA ASN A 280 10.56 -4.62 -2.09
C ASN A 280 11.21 -3.76 -3.19
N ASN A 281 10.70 -2.55 -3.36
CA ASN A 281 11.12 -1.59 -4.38
C ASN A 281 12.47 -0.93 -4.08
N GLY A 282 12.89 -0.89 -2.81
CA GLY A 282 14.12 -0.23 -2.38
C GLY A 282 14.04 1.29 -2.48
N PHE A 283 13.09 1.90 -1.80
CA PHE A 283 12.90 3.34 -1.85
C PHE A 283 14.13 4.10 -1.36
N PRO A 284 14.48 5.22 -2.02
CA PRO A 284 15.55 6.07 -1.52
C PRO A 284 15.13 6.73 -0.18
N PRO A 285 16.05 6.89 0.80
CA PRO A 285 15.73 7.52 2.08
C PRO A 285 15.08 8.90 1.96
N THR A 286 15.42 9.66 0.92
CA THR A 286 14.86 10.98 0.61
C THR A 286 13.36 10.98 0.35
N MET A 287 12.77 9.83 0.03
CA MET A 287 11.32 9.69 -0.16
C MET A 287 10.54 10.01 1.13
N PHE A 288 11.14 9.74 2.27
CA PHE A 288 10.55 9.93 3.60
C PHE A 288 11.15 11.12 4.36
N GLU A 289 11.82 12.04 3.66
CA GLU A 289 12.38 13.26 4.24
C GLU A 289 11.50 14.47 3.94
N THR A 290 11.47 15.42 4.88
CA THR A 290 10.81 16.71 4.71
C THR A 290 11.77 17.81 4.18
N LYS A 291 13.04 17.47 3.92
CA LYS A 291 14.05 18.43 3.43
C LYS A 291 13.64 19.07 2.10
N GLY A 292 13.80 20.40 2.03
CA GLY A 292 13.43 21.17 0.84
C GLY A 292 11.97 21.62 0.81
N LEU A 293 11.16 21.21 1.78
CA LEU A 293 9.78 21.62 1.94
C LEU A 293 9.74 22.77 2.96
N THR A 294 9.22 23.90 2.56
CA THR A 294 9.15 25.10 3.43
C THR A 294 8.15 24.84 4.55
N TYR A 295 8.63 24.70 5.78
CA TYR A 295 7.76 24.58 6.95
C TYR A 295 7.26 25.95 7.35
N ASN A 296 6.01 26.26 7.07
CA ASN A 296 5.32 27.41 7.61
C ASN A 296 4.68 27.00 8.95
N GLN A 297 5.37 27.28 10.07
CA GLN A 297 4.70 27.18 11.36
C GLN A 297 3.43 28.04 11.35
N PRO A 298 2.28 27.53 11.80
CA PRO A 298 1.14 28.39 12.07
C PRO A 298 1.58 29.45 13.08
N LYS A 299 1.46 30.73 12.74
CA LYS A 299 1.74 31.81 13.67
C LYS A 299 0.86 31.59 14.90
N SER A 300 1.50 31.29 16.04
CA SER A 300 0.83 31.25 17.32
C SER A 300 0.17 32.57 17.58
N GLY A 301 -1.13 32.70 17.39
CA GLY A 301 -1.84 33.93 17.67
C GLY A 301 -3.10 34.27 16.87
N GLU A 302 -3.45 33.49 15.85
CA GLU A 302 -4.73 33.74 15.13
C GLU A 302 -5.76 32.66 15.45
N ARG A 303 -6.29 32.67 16.69
CA ARG A 303 -7.65 32.21 16.95
C ARG A 303 -8.59 33.39 16.75
N LYS A 304 -9.33 33.41 15.68
CA LYS A 304 -10.60 34.12 15.59
C LYS A 304 -11.75 33.16 15.69
#